data_5ba109e1bb7efbc10e6c57ee1d5c9265
#
_entry.id   5ba109e1bb7efbc10e6c57ee1d5c9265
#
_cell.length_a   1.000
_cell.length_b   1.000
_cell.length_c   1.000
_cell.angle_alpha   90.00
_cell.angle_beta   90.00
_cell.angle_gamma   90.00
#
_symmetry.space_group_name_H-M   'P 1'
#
loop_
_entity.id
_entity.type
_entity.pdbx_description
1 polymer ?
#
loop_
_entity_poly.entity_id
_entity_poly.type
_entity_poly.pdbx_seq_one_letter_code
_entity_poly.pdbx_strand_id
1 'polypeptide(L)'
;MDIEATLDLHGLTQAEAHRALGAFLHGSRSAGRLTVLVITGKGGGKDLGSGRGGPGSGVLRDAVPRWLNEGPNRRIIRGFSHAAPKDGGQGALYILLKRLG
;
A
#
# COMPACT_ATOMS: atom_id res chain seq x y z
N MET A 1 -5.40 -11.83 -11.58
CA MET A 1 -6.11 -10.87 -10.72
C MET A 1 -6.07 -9.52 -11.38
N ASP A 2 -7.22 -8.92 -11.56
CA ASP A 2 -7.27 -7.66 -12.23
C ASP A 2 -7.11 -6.52 -11.24
N ILE A 3 -6.09 -5.75 -11.42
CA ILE A 3 -5.85 -4.61 -10.54
C ILE A 3 -6.59 -3.41 -11.11
N GLU A 4 -7.50 -2.86 -10.35
CA GLU A 4 -8.36 -1.81 -10.82
C GLU A 4 -7.83 -0.40 -10.55
N ALA A 5 -6.90 -0.27 -9.66
CA ALA A 5 -6.24 1.00 -9.41
C ALA A 5 -4.92 0.75 -8.69
N THR A 6 -4.01 1.68 -8.80
CA THR A 6 -2.69 1.55 -8.18
C THR A 6 -2.31 2.85 -7.50
N LEU A 7 -1.76 2.74 -6.32
CA LEU A 7 -1.22 3.89 -5.59
C LEU A 7 0.25 3.61 -5.29
N ASP A 8 1.12 4.54 -5.68
CA ASP A 8 2.53 4.40 -5.41
C ASP A 8 2.90 5.35 -4.28
N LEU A 9 3.31 4.81 -3.15
CA LEU A 9 3.69 5.59 -1.99
C LEU A 9 5.19 5.85 -1.90
N HIS A 10 5.94 5.26 -2.81
CA HIS A 10 7.37 5.37 -2.81
C HIS A 10 7.77 6.84 -2.84
N GLY A 11 8.66 7.23 -2.00
CA GLY A 11 9.12 8.61 -1.96
C GLY A 11 8.34 9.53 -1.06
N LEU A 12 7.21 9.10 -0.53
CA LEU A 12 6.45 9.94 0.37
C LEU A 12 6.92 9.79 1.81
N THR A 13 6.71 10.80 2.61
CA THR A 13 6.98 10.70 4.03
C THR A 13 5.91 9.79 4.64
N GLN A 14 6.12 9.35 5.88
CA GLN A 14 5.12 8.51 6.52
C GLN A 14 3.80 9.24 6.64
N ALA A 15 3.79 10.51 7.02
CA ALA A 15 2.55 11.25 7.18
C ALA A 15 1.83 11.39 5.85
N GLU A 16 2.57 11.66 4.77
CA GLU A 16 1.97 11.79 3.46
C GLU A 16 1.41 10.46 2.99
N ALA A 17 2.17 9.41 3.20
CA ALA A 17 1.76 8.07 2.76
C ALA A 17 0.53 7.59 3.52
N HIS A 18 0.48 7.84 4.81
CA HIS A 18 -0.65 7.42 5.64
C HIS A 18 -1.93 8.09 5.17
N ARG A 19 -1.86 9.40 4.89
CA ARG A 19 -3.01 10.10 4.42
C ARG A 19 -3.40 9.66 3.03
N ALA A 20 -2.43 9.49 2.15
CA ALA A 20 -2.71 9.08 0.77
C ALA A 20 -3.33 7.69 0.73
N LEU A 21 -2.87 6.79 1.58
CA LEU A 21 -3.39 5.43 1.61
C LEU A 21 -4.87 5.44 2.00
N GLY A 22 -5.20 6.16 3.08
CA GLY A 22 -6.58 6.20 3.52
C GLY A 22 -7.50 6.78 2.44
N ALA A 23 -7.09 7.89 1.86
CA ALA A 23 -7.91 8.53 0.82
C ALA A 23 -8.06 7.60 -0.40
N PHE A 24 -6.98 6.91 -0.76
CA PHE A 24 -7.02 6.01 -1.91
C PHE A 24 -7.95 4.82 -1.68
N LEU A 25 -7.87 4.22 -0.49
CA LEU A 25 -8.69 3.05 -0.18
C LEU A 25 -10.17 3.41 -0.14
N HIS A 26 -10.50 4.49 0.54
CA HIS A 26 -11.90 4.89 0.65
C HIS A 26 -12.44 5.39 -0.69
N GLY A 27 -11.63 6.11 -1.44
CA GLY A 27 -12.03 6.56 -2.76
C GLY A 27 -12.20 5.41 -3.74
N SER A 28 -11.32 4.41 -3.67
CA SER A 28 -11.42 3.25 -4.55
C SER A 28 -12.68 2.45 -4.25
N ARG A 29 -12.97 2.27 -2.97
CA ARG A 29 -14.17 1.54 -2.62
C ARG A 29 -15.41 2.31 -3.06
N SER A 30 -15.42 3.62 -2.89
CA SER A 30 -16.55 4.42 -3.33
C SER A 30 -16.76 4.34 -4.84
N ALA A 31 -15.70 4.14 -5.58
CA ALA A 31 -15.78 3.99 -7.02
C ALA A 31 -16.13 2.56 -7.44
N GLY A 32 -16.35 1.68 -6.50
CA GLY A 32 -16.73 0.31 -6.82
C GLY A 32 -15.58 -0.62 -7.12
N ARG A 33 -14.34 -0.20 -6.85
CA ARG A 33 -13.20 -1.04 -7.12
C ARG A 33 -13.06 -2.08 -6.02
N LEU A 34 -12.67 -3.28 -6.39
CA LEU A 34 -12.53 -4.35 -5.42
C LEU A 34 -11.09 -4.81 -5.22
N THR A 35 -10.22 -4.57 -6.17
CA THR A 35 -8.83 -4.99 -6.06
C THR A 35 -7.92 -3.86 -6.46
N VAL A 36 -7.05 -3.46 -5.54
CA VAL A 36 -6.12 -2.38 -5.81
C VAL A 36 -4.71 -2.79 -5.42
N LEU A 37 -3.72 -2.08 -5.95
CA LEU A 37 -2.32 -2.35 -5.67
C LEU A 37 -1.72 -1.14 -5.01
N VAL A 38 -0.98 -1.33 -3.94
CA VAL A 38 -0.27 -0.25 -3.27
C VAL A 38 1.21 -0.57 -3.29
N ILE A 39 2.00 0.33 -3.85
CA ILE A 39 3.44 0.14 -3.99
C ILE A 39 4.13 0.92 -2.88
N THR A 40 4.90 0.22 -2.07
CA THR A 40 5.62 0.86 -0.96
C THR A 40 7.09 1.01 -1.28
N GLY A 41 7.58 0.33 -2.29
CA GLY A 41 8.99 0.30 -2.59
C GLY A 41 9.60 -0.90 -1.90
N LYS A 42 10.77 -1.32 -2.38
CA LYS A 42 11.36 -2.48 -1.85
C LYS A 42 12.08 -2.29 -0.60
N GLY A 43 12.14 -1.24 -0.05
CA GLY A 43 12.79 -1.07 1.19
C GLY A 43 14.22 -1.02 1.02
N GLY A 44 15.03 -0.66 1.23
CA GLY A 44 16.32 -0.49 1.10
C GLY A 44 17.24 -1.43 0.66
N GLY A 45 16.87 -2.43 0.33
CA GLY A 45 17.69 -3.37 -0.09
C GLY A 45 18.83 -2.95 -0.80
N LYS A 46 18.77 -2.62 -1.94
CA LYS A 46 19.78 -2.33 -2.64
C LYS A 46 20.29 -1.09 -2.44
N ASP A 47 19.77 -0.24 -2.03
CA ASP A 47 20.20 0.98 -1.96
C ASP A 47 20.82 1.20 -0.84
N LEU A 48 21.24 0.45 -0.35
CA LEU A 48 21.74 0.62 0.73
C LEU A 48 22.65 1.52 0.77
N GLY A 49 23.14 1.61 -0.02
CA GLY A 49 24.07 2.50 0.03
C GLY A 49 23.60 3.62 0.58
N SER A 50 22.71 3.96 0.19
CA SER A 50 22.27 5.10 0.57
C SER A 50 21.83 4.98 1.76
N GLY A 51 21.85 4.26 2.01
CA GLY A 51 21.44 4.25 3.05
C GLY A 51 20.95 4.60 3.84
N ARG A 52 21.03 4.60 3.84
CA ARG A 52 20.58 4.89 4.53
C ARG A 52 19.53 4.86 4.68
N GLY A 53 19.15 4.37 4.43
CA GLY A 53 18.00 4.33 4.51
C GLY A 53 17.36 5.45 4.73
N GLY A 54 17.07 6.07 4.07
CA GLY A 54 16.41 7.22 4.28
C GLY A 54 15.12 6.97 4.83
N PRO A 55 14.46 7.95 5.21
CA PRO A 55 13.20 7.92 5.84
C PRO A 55 12.17 7.16 5.11
N GLY A 56 12.05 6.84 4.08
CA GLY A 56 11.03 6.06 3.52
C GLY A 56 11.42 4.68 3.23
N SER A 57 12.71 4.38 3.40
CA SER A 57 13.17 3.15 2.94
C SER A 57 12.80 2.05 3.87
N GLY A 58 12.07 1.12 3.55
CA GLY A 58 11.62 0.04 4.39
C GLY A 58 10.56 0.44 5.38
N VAL A 59 10.46 1.69 5.70
CA VAL A 59 9.51 2.13 6.67
C VAL A 59 8.09 1.95 6.15
N LEU A 60 7.83 2.32 4.92
CA LEU A 60 6.51 2.18 4.38
C LEU A 60 6.13 0.71 4.23
N ARG A 61 7.09 -0.12 3.86
CA ARG A 61 6.80 -1.52 3.72
C ARG A 61 6.35 -2.12 5.05
N ASP A 62 6.91 -1.64 6.14
CA ASP A 62 6.52 -2.15 7.44
C ASP A 62 5.28 -1.44 7.97
N ALA A 63 5.10 -0.18 7.67
CA ALA A 63 4.01 0.59 8.22
C ALA A 63 2.66 0.32 7.55
N VAL A 64 2.66 0.10 6.24
CA VAL A 64 1.41 -0.05 5.52
C VAL A 64 0.55 -1.19 6.06
N PRO A 65 1.07 -2.39 6.34
CA PRO A 65 0.22 -3.44 6.89
C PRO A 65 -0.44 -3.02 8.21
N ARG A 66 0.29 -2.25 9.04
CA ARG A 66 -0.31 -1.80 10.28
C ARG A 66 -1.41 -0.79 10.01
N TRP A 67 -1.20 0.11 9.05
CA TRP A 67 -2.22 1.10 8.70
C TRP A 67 -3.46 0.44 8.11
N LEU A 68 -3.29 -0.67 7.38
CA LEU A 68 -4.42 -1.39 6.82
C LEU A 68 -5.28 -2.03 7.91
N ASN A 69 -4.69 -2.26 9.08
CA ASN A 69 -5.44 -2.83 10.18
C ASN A 69 -6.05 -1.78 11.11
N GLU A 70 -5.87 -0.49 10.81
CA GLU A 70 -6.49 0.56 11.61
C GLU A 70 -7.99 0.57 11.34
N GLY A 71 -8.76 0.91 12.36
CA GLY A 71 -10.21 0.82 12.29
C GLY A 71 -10.87 1.28 11.01
N PRO A 72 -10.67 2.55 10.60
CA PRO A 72 -11.35 3.02 9.40
C PRO A 72 -10.97 2.23 8.15
N ASN A 73 -9.70 1.85 8.01
CA ASN A 73 -9.28 1.11 6.85
C ASN A 73 -9.72 -0.34 6.96
N ARG A 74 -9.56 -0.92 8.14
CA ARG A 74 -9.91 -2.31 8.33
C ARG A 74 -11.36 -2.59 7.97
N ARG A 75 -12.25 -1.66 8.24
CA ARG A 75 -13.65 -1.86 7.98
C ARG A 75 -13.97 -2.05 6.51
N ILE A 76 -13.17 -1.52 5.62
CA ILE A 76 -13.45 -1.60 4.21
C ILE A 76 -12.57 -2.59 3.46
N ILE A 77 -11.68 -3.27 4.15
CA ILE A 77 -10.75 -4.20 3.55
C ILE A 77 -11.14 -5.64 3.85
N ARG A 78 -11.15 -6.49 2.82
CA ARG A 78 -11.40 -7.89 3.03
C ARG A 78 -10.11 -8.62 3.36
N GLY A 79 -9.00 -8.14 2.85
CA GLY A 79 -7.71 -8.74 3.11
C GLY A 79 -6.64 -8.12 2.25
N PHE A 80 -5.40 -8.51 2.49
CA PHE A 80 -4.29 -8.04 1.68
C PHE A 80 -3.17 -9.07 1.70
N SER A 81 -2.32 -9.04 0.70
CA SER A 81 -1.17 -9.92 0.62
C SER A 81 -0.10 -9.28 -0.22
N HIS A 82 1.11 -9.79 -0.14
CA HIS A 82 2.19 -9.27 -0.98
C HIS A 82 1.90 -9.54 -2.43
N ALA A 83 2.33 -8.65 -3.29
CA ALA A 83 2.09 -8.77 -4.71
C ALA A 83 3.00 -9.82 -5.33
N ALA A 84 2.60 -10.30 -6.48
CA ALA A 84 3.45 -11.20 -7.25
C ALA A 84 4.64 -10.41 -7.78
N PRO A 85 5.74 -11.07 -8.11
CA PRO A 85 6.92 -10.36 -8.61
C PRO A 85 6.64 -9.43 -9.77
N LYS A 86 5.74 -9.80 -10.66
CA LYS A 86 5.44 -8.95 -11.78
C LYS A 86 4.76 -7.67 -11.36
N ASP A 87 4.17 -7.60 -10.18
CA ASP A 87 3.47 -6.44 -9.69
C ASP A 87 4.20 -5.74 -8.56
N GLY A 88 5.44 -6.05 -8.33
CA GLY A 88 6.23 -5.37 -7.32
C GLY A 88 6.73 -6.25 -6.20
N GLY A 89 6.29 -7.47 -6.14
CA GLY A 89 6.78 -8.42 -5.14
C GLY A 89 6.64 -7.90 -3.73
N GLN A 90 7.71 -7.95 -2.96
CA GLN A 90 7.64 -7.52 -1.59
C GLN A 90 7.54 -6.02 -1.43
N GLY A 91 7.69 -5.27 -2.48
CA GLY A 91 7.53 -3.83 -2.43
C GLY A 91 6.13 -3.37 -2.76
N ALA A 92 5.17 -4.27 -2.83
CA ALA A 92 3.80 -3.92 -3.15
C ALA A 92 2.82 -4.89 -2.51
N LEU A 93 1.58 -4.44 -2.35
CA LEU A 93 0.55 -5.25 -1.74
C LEU A 93 -0.72 -5.21 -2.58
N TYR A 94 -1.35 -6.36 -2.75
CA TYR A 94 -2.69 -6.42 -3.29
C TYR A 94 -3.63 -6.17 -2.11
N ILE A 95 -4.62 -5.34 -2.30
CA ILE A 95 -5.60 -5.09 -1.25
C ILE A 95 -6.97 -5.35 -1.83
N LEU A 96 -7.73 -6.20 -1.14
CA LEU A 96 -9.07 -6.55 -1.56
C LEU A 96 -10.05 -5.75 -0.74
N LEU A 97 -10.93 -5.03 -1.41
CA LEU A 97 -11.88 -4.16 -0.73
C LEU A 97 -13.26 -4.80 -0.66
N LYS A 98 -14.02 -4.42 0.35
CA LYS A 98 -15.37 -4.92 0.48
C LYS A 98 -16.26 -4.18 -0.49
N ARG A 99 -17.32 -4.82 -0.95
CA ARG A 99 -18.22 -4.17 -1.84
C ARG A 99 -18.98 -3.09 -1.11
N LEU A 100 -19.46 -2.11 -1.86
CA LEU A 100 -20.31 -1.11 -1.29
C LEU A 100 -21.66 -1.74 -1.01
N GLY A 101 -22.30 -1.28 -0.08
CA GLY A 101 -23.60 -1.76 0.27
C GLY A 101 -23.55 -2.95 1.14
#